data_d88ec0f907b0e6f54155d08a5619a653
#
_entry.id   d88ec0f907b0e6f54155d08a5619a653
#
_cell.length_a   1.000
_cell.length_b   1.000
_cell.length_c   1.000
_cell.angle_alpha   90.00
_cell.angle_beta   90.00
_cell.angle_gamma   90.00
#
_symmetry.space_group_name_H-M   'P 1'
#
loop_
_entity.id
_entity.type
_entity.pdbx_description
1 polymer ?
#
loop_
_entity_poly.entity_id
_entity_poly.type
_entity_poly.pdbx_seq_one_letter_code
_entity_poly.pdbx_strand_id
1 'polypeptide(L)'
;MKKQSIALLLSLLVLPVLLHARVDGHFDRTLTVSGVVHLDLTTGSGDITVKAGNSNQVVIHGRISASNDWFSSSDNAVRQVESNPPIQQNGNDIRIGYNLPEDVKRHVAISYEVTVPADTAVQAHSGSGGVNLEGIRGEVQAQTGSGDIRLRDLGGRVHVQTGSGGIRAQDVAAPFYGHTGSGDIEADLTGSGDVDIQSGSGGVRLKSVKGGLRARTGSGDISADGSVTGPWQLHTGSGTIRLAVGSGGFNLDAHTGSGSIHSDLPITVQGSMGKHELKGSVRGGGPEVDVSTGSGDVDIR
;
A
#
# COMPACT_ATOMS: atom_id res chain seq x y z
N MET A 1 -69.54 -40.70 -25.37
CA MET A 1 -68.50 -39.71 -25.64
C MET A 1 -67.52 -39.75 -24.47
N LYS A 2 -66.38 -40.45 -24.63
CA LYS A 2 -65.37 -40.62 -23.61
C LYS A 2 -64.30 -39.51 -23.76
N LYS A 3 -64.13 -38.67 -22.73
CA LYS A 3 -63.06 -37.65 -22.66
C LYS A 3 -61.77 -38.35 -22.19
N GLN A 4 -60.77 -38.38 -23.00
CA GLN A 4 -59.43 -38.80 -22.63
C GLN A 4 -58.67 -37.58 -22.11
N SER A 5 -58.23 -37.63 -20.86
CA SER A 5 -57.33 -36.63 -20.25
C SER A 5 -55.88 -37.07 -20.49
N ILE A 6 -55.15 -36.26 -21.25
CA ILE A 6 -53.70 -36.42 -21.47
C ILE A 6 -52.99 -35.76 -20.30
N ALA A 7 -52.34 -36.55 -19.44
CA ALA A 7 -51.44 -36.08 -18.43
C ALA A 7 -50.06 -35.85 -19.04
N LEU A 8 -49.65 -34.57 -19.08
CA LEU A 8 -48.30 -34.17 -19.53
C LEU A 8 -47.33 -34.32 -18.35
N LEU A 9 -46.49 -35.34 -18.40
CA LEU A 9 -45.41 -35.53 -17.43
C LEU A 9 -44.26 -34.59 -17.80
N LEU A 10 -44.09 -33.50 -17.02
CA LEU A 10 -42.95 -32.60 -17.11
C LEU A 10 -41.77 -33.20 -16.34
N SER A 11 -40.84 -33.86 -17.01
CA SER A 11 -39.62 -34.36 -16.41
C SER A 11 -38.65 -33.20 -16.14
N LEU A 12 -38.54 -32.79 -14.87
CA LEU A 12 -37.58 -31.81 -14.41
C LEU A 12 -36.16 -32.44 -14.50
N LEU A 13 -35.39 -32.02 -15.51
CA LEU A 13 -34.00 -32.41 -15.68
C LEU A 13 -33.16 -31.62 -14.66
N VAL A 14 -32.90 -32.23 -13.49
CA VAL A 14 -31.95 -31.70 -12.52
C VAL A 14 -30.55 -31.94 -13.05
N LEU A 15 -29.96 -30.92 -13.69
CA LEU A 15 -28.52 -30.95 -13.99
C LEU A 15 -27.76 -30.87 -12.67
N PRO A 16 -26.85 -31.82 -12.38
CA PRO A 16 -25.96 -31.70 -11.25
C PRO A 16 -25.04 -30.52 -11.51
N VAL A 17 -25.15 -29.48 -10.70
CA VAL A 17 -24.12 -28.42 -10.62
C VAL A 17 -22.90 -29.11 -10.00
N LEU A 18 -21.93 -29.45 -10.84
CA LEU A 18 -20.61 -29.90 -10.40
C LEU A 18 -19.95 -28.70 -9.69
N LEU A 19 -20.08 -28.65 -8.36
CA LEU A 19 -19.21 -27.81 -7.56
C LEU A 19 -17.77 -28.30 -7.81
N HIS A 20 -17.01 -27.56 -8.56
CA HIS A 20 -15.58 -27.81 -8.71
C HIS A 20 -14.94 -27.48 -7.37
N ALA A 21 -14.50 -28.51 -6.64
CA ALA A 21 -13.72 -28.33 -5.43
C ALA A 21 -12.38 -27.67 -5.82
N ARG A 22 -12.14 -26.47 -5.29
CA ARG A 22 -10.84 -25.81 -5.38
C ARG A 22 -9.83 -26.68 -4.61
N VAL A 23 -8.73 -27.04 -5.25
CA VAL A 23 -7.67 -27.78 -4.56
C VAL A 23 -6.87 -26.76 -3.78
N ASP A 24 -7.03 -26.77 -2.47
CA ASP A 24 -6.30 -25.92 -1.55
C ASP A 24 -5.33 -26.78 -0.73
N GLY A 25 -4.13 -26.29 -0.54
CA GLY A 25 -3.10 -26.88 0.30
C GLY A 25 -2.54 -25.86 1.30
N HIS A 26 -1.76 -26.35 2.26
CA HIS A 26 -1.10 -25.47 3.23
C HIS A 26 0.22 -26.08 3.72
N PHE A 27 1.07 -25.24 4.25
CA PHE A 27 2.25 -25.66 4.97
C PHE A 27 2.55 -24.70 6.12
N ASP A 28 3.19 -25.26 7.16
CA ASP A 28 3.65 -24.52 8.32
C ASP A 28 5.14 -24.75 8.52
N ARG A 29 5.89 -23.70 8.82
CA ARG A 29 7.33 -23.77 9.15
C ARG A 29 7.64 -22.81 10.27
N THR A 30 8.51 -23.25 11.18
CA THR A 30 9.07 -22.44 12.24
C THR A 30 10.57 -22.45 12.11
N LEU A 31 11.17 -21.28 12.01
CA LEU A 31 12.62 -21.08 11.87
C LEU A 31 13.15 -20.40 13.12
N THR A 32 14.24 -20.91 13.68
CA THR A 32 14.91 -20.25 14.81
C THR A 32 15.88 -19.20 14.28
N VAL A 33 15.86 -18.00 14.87
CA VAL A 33 16.69 -16.87 14.52
C VAL A 33 17.34 -16.26 15.76
N SER A 34 18.42 -15.51 15.57
CA SER A 34 19.13 -14.83 16.66
C SER A 34 19.61 -13.45 16.19
N GLY A 35 19.03 -12.39 16.73
CA GLY A 35 19.35 -11.00 16.31
C GLY A 35 18.46 -10.48 15.20
N VAL A 36 18.95 -9.49 14.43
CA VAL A 36 18.20 -8.83 13.37
C VAL A 36 17.95 -9.80 12.21
N VAL A 37 16.71 -9.91 11.80
CA VAL A 37 16.27 -10.78 10.70
C VAL A 37 16.11 -9.95 9.42
N HIS A 38 16.51 -10.53 8.30
CA HIS A 38 16.24 -10.02 6.96
C HIS A 38 15.27 -10.97 6.26
N LEU A 39 14.02 -10.54 6.10
CA LEU A 39 12.98 -11.30 5.41
C LEU A 39 12.81 -10.77 3.99
N ASP A 40 13.02 -11.63 3.00
CA ASP A 40 12.77 -11.36 1.59
C ASP A 40 11.71 -12.34 1.07
N LEU A 41 10.51 -11.83 0.79
CA LEU A 41 9.33 -12.62 0.48
C LEU A 41 8.72 -12.22 -0.86
N THR A 42 8.50 -13.19 -1.75
CA THR A 42 7.86 -12.97 -3.05
C THR A 42 6.73 -13.94 -3.33
N THR A 43 5.68 -13.45 -3.98
CA THR A 43 4.60 -14.28 -4.51
C THR A 43 4.08 -13.74 -5.85
N GLY A 44 3.57 -14.62 -6.70
CA GLY A 44 2.98 -14.20 -7.99
C GLY A 44 1.61 -13.54 -7.82
N SER A 45 0.69 -14.21 -7.11
CA SER A 45 -0.72 -13.79 -7.04
C SER A 45 -1.34 -13.86 -5.65
N GLY A 46 -0.61 -14.39 -4.67
CA GLY A 46 -1.10 -14.49 -3.29
C GLY A 46 -0.92 -13.21 -2.49
N ASP A 47 -1.63 -13.14 -1.38
CA ASP A 47 -1.47 -12.07 -0.41
C ASP A 47 -0.26 -12.32 0.50
N ILE A 48 0.35 -11.24 0.95
CA ILE A 48 1.44 -11.26 1.92
C ILE A 48 0.96 -10.56 3.19
N THR A 49 1.05 -11.23 4.31
CA THR A 49 0.84 -10.64 5.63
C THR A 49 2.06 -10.90 6.50
N VAL A 50 2.72 -9.85 6.98
CA VAL A 50 3.83 -9.97 7.94
C VAL A 50 3.47 -9.20 9.21
N LYS A 51 3.57 -9.89 10.35
CA LYS A 51 3.27 -9.31 11.66
C LYS A 51 4.44 -9.49 12.61
N ALA A 52 4.67 -8.49 13.45
CA ALA A 52 5.62 -8.67 14.53
C ALA A 52 5.08 -9.59 15.62
N GLY A 53 5.96 -10.45 16.14
CA GLY A 53 5.72 -11.32 17.28
C GLY A 53 6.80 -11.15 18.35
N ASN A 54 6.61 -11.78 19.49
CA ASN A 54 7.50 -11.66 20.64
C ASN A 54 8.52 -12.79 20.77
N SER A 55 8.92 -13.45 19.67
CA SER A 55 9.78 -14.64 19.72
C SER A 55 11.04 -14.47 18.88
N ASN A 56 12.09 -15.23 19.24
CA ASN A 56 13.29 -15.38 18.40
C ASN A 56 13.05 -16.45 17.33
N GLN A 57 11.87 -16.42 16.74
CA GLN A 57 11.44 -17.36 15.72
C GLN A 57 10.73 -16.62 14.60
N VAL A 58 10.82 -17.17 13.40
CA VAL A 58 9.99 -16.79 12.28
C VAL A 58 9.02 -17.92 12.00
N VAL A 59 7.73 -17.64 12.15
CA VAL A 59 6.65 -18.60 11.90
C VAL A 59 6.01 -18.26 10.56
N ILE A 60 5.92 -19.26 9.68
CA ILE A 60 5.46 -19.09 8.31
C ILE A 60 4.28 -20.04 8.08
N HIS A 61 3.14 -19.46 7.73
CA HIS A 61 1.96 -20.18 7.26
C HIS A 61 1.76 -19.88 5.78
N GLY A 62 1.85 -20.89 4.94
CA GLY A 62 1.58 -20.78 3.51
C GLY A 62 0.25 -21.43 3.17
N ARG A 63 -0.62 -20.68 2.49
CA ARG A 63 -1.88 -21.19 1.92
C ARG A 63 -1.73 -21.26 0.42
N ILE A 64 -1.90 -22.44 -0.14
CA ILE A 64 -1.75 -22.73 -1.56
C ILE A 64 -3.15 -22.83 -2.16
N SER A 65 -3.40 -22.09 -3.23
CA SER A 65 -4.63 -22.19 -4.02
C SER A 65 -4.26 -22.56 -5.45
N ALA A 66 -4.84 -23.61 -5.99
CA ALA A 66 -4.60 -24.02 -7.36
C ALA A 66 -5.61 -23.41 -8.34
N SER A 67 -5.18 -23.12 -9.57
CA SER A 67 -6.10 -22.77 -10.68
C SER A 67 -6.90 -24.00 -11.10
N ASN A 68 -8.20 -23.80 -11.37
CA ASN A 68 -9.11 -24.88 -11.81
C ASN A 68 -8.85 -25.27 -13.26
N ASP A 69 -7.69 -25.80 -13.60
CA ASP A 69 -7.51 -26.44 -14.89
C ASP A 69 -7.95 -27.90 -14.82
N TRP A 70 -8.76 -28.33 -15.80
CA TRP A 70 -9.40 -29.66 -15.90
C TRP A 70 -8.43 -30.87 -15.87
N PHE A 71 -7.11 -30.65 -15.82
CA PHE A 71 -6.10 -31.69 -15.86
C PHE A 71 -5.23 -31.70 -14.58
N SER A 72 -4.93 -32.87 -14.09
CA SER A 72 -4.24 -33.31 -12.86
C SER A 72 -2.89 -32.65 -12.49
N SER A 73 -2.42 -31.62 -13.19
CA SER A 73 -1.15 -30.95 -12.91
C SER A 73 -1.20 -30.06 -11.67
N SER A 74 -2.38 -29.49 -11.37
CA SER A 74 -2.57 -28.60 -10.22
C SER A 74 -2.43 -29.32 -8.88
N ASP A 75 -2.96 -30.52 -8.74
CA ASP A 75 -2.84 -31.36 -7.54
C ASP A 75 -1.39 -31.75 -7.25
N ASN A 76 -0.61 -32.05 -8.29
CA ASN A 76 0.79 -32.36 -8.17
C ASN A 76 1.60 -31.13 -7.74
N ALA A 77 1.28 -29.96 -8.29
CA ALA A 77 1.92 -28.70 -7.93
C ALA A 77 1.65 -28.33 -6.46
N VAL A 78 0.41 -28.49 -5.97
CA VAL A 78 0.06 -28.28 -4.56
C VAL A 78 0.86 -29.22 -3.66
N ARG A 79 0.84 -30.53 -3.92
CA ARG A 79 1.60 -31.52 -3.12
C ARG A 79 3.10 -31.28 -3.14
N GLN A 80 3.64 -30.82 -4.26
CA GLN A 80 5.06 -30.45 -4.37
C GLN A 80 5.41 -29.29 -3.45
N VAL A 81 4.59 -28.25 -3.40
CA VAL A 81 4.80 -27.09 -2.51
C VAL A 81 4.62 -27.48 -1.05
N GLU A 82 3.62 -28.31 -0.70
CA GLU A 82 3.41 -28.78 0.68
C GLU A 82 4.59 -29.59 1.19
N SER A 83 5.13 -30.51 0.37
CA SER A 83 6.26 -31.38 0.74
C SER A 83 7.58 -30.62 0.79
N ASN A 84 7.76 -29.63 -0.09
CA ASN A 84 8.98 -28.82 -0.20
C ASN A 84 8.65 -27.34 -0.36
N PRO A 85 8.23 -26.65 0.72
CA PRO A 85 7.92 -25.23 0.68
C PRO A 85 9.10 -24.39 0.19
N PRO A 86 8.83 -23.32 -0.59
CA PRO A 86 9.88 -22.50 -1.18
C PRO A 86 10.49 -21.53 -0.14
N ILE A 87 11.10 -22.09 0.89
CA ILE A 87 11.72 -21.39 2.01
C ILE A 87 13.20 -21.71 2.06
N GLN A 88 14.02 -20.68 2.15
CA GLN A 88 15.46 -20.79 2.34
C GLN A 88 15.85 -19.98 3.56
N GLN A 89 16.69 -20.54 4.41
CA GLN A 89 17.27 -19.88 5.57
C GLN A 89 18.80 -19.98 5.51
N ASN A 90 19.45 -18.84 5.64
CA ASN A 90 20.89 -18.75 5.85
C ASN A 90 21.15 -17.84 7.07
N GLY A 91 21.27 -18.46 8.26
CA GLY A 91 21.31 -17.71 9.51
C GLY A 91 20.02 -16.90 9.74
N ASN A 92 20.13 -15.57 9.76
CA ASN A 92 19.01 -14.66 9.92
C ASN A 92 18.46 -14.13 8.58
N ASP A 93 19.04 -14.51 7.46
CA ASP A 93 18.53 -14.18 6.12
C ASP A 93 17.54 -15.25 5.68
N ILE A 94 16.29 -14.86 5.52
CA ILE A 94 15.17 -15.73 5.16
C ILE A 94 14.59 -15.31 3.84
N ARG A 95 14.55 -16.23 2.88
CA ARG A 95 13.97 -16.01 1.56
C ARG A 95 12.80 -16.95 1.33
N ILE A 96 11.67 -16.40 0.89
CA ILE A 96 10.42 -17.13 0.68
C ILE A 96 9.91 -16.86 -0.74
N GLY A 97 9.52 -17.92 -1.45
CA GLY A 97 8.88 -17.83 -2.77
C GLY A 97 9.83 -17.85 -3.97
N TYR A 98 11.15 -17.85 -3.77
CA TYR A 98 12.13 -17.75 -4.85
C TYR A 98 12.38 -19.04 -5.63
N ASN A 99 12.31 -20.21 -4.97
CA ASN A 99 12.71 -21.51 -5.55
C ASN A 99 11.54 -22.32 -6.07
N LEU A 100 10.50 -21.68 -6.56
CA LEU A 100 9.39 -22.37 -7.21
C LEU A 100 9.74 -22.65 -8.68
N PRO A 101 9.62 -23.89 -9.17
CA PRO A 101 9.70 -24.19 -10.59
C PRO A 101 8.65 -23.42 -11.39
N GLU A 102 8.98 -23.05 -12.63
CA GLU A 102 8.09 -22.22 -13.47
C GLU A 102 6.76 -22.92 -13.81
N ASP A 103 6.75 -24.24 -13.91
CA ASP A 103 5.56 -25.04 -14.07
C ASP A 103 4.65 -24.98 -12.84
N VAL A 104 5.22 -25.02 -11.64
CA VAL A 104 4.46 -24.87 -10.38
C VAL A 104 3.90 -23.45 -10.24
N LYS A 105 4.71 -22.40 -10.47
CA LYS A 105 4.30 -20.99 -10.38
C LYS A 105 3.06 -20.68 -11.23
N ARG A 106 2.91 -21.32 -12.39
CA ARG A 106 1.77 -21.10 -13.29
C ARG A 106 0.47 -21.72 -12.80
N HIS A 107 0.54 -22.73 -11.93
CA HIS A 107 -0.62 -23.50 -11.48
C HIS A 107 -1.06 -23.19 -10.06
N VAL A 108 -0.24 -22.50 -9.26
CA VAL A 108 -0.56 -22.20 -7.87
C VAL A 108 -0.38 -20.72 -7.54
N ALA A 109 -1.25 -20.21 -6.69
CA ALA A 109 -1.08 -18.96 -5.96
C ALA A 109 -0.77 -19.31 -4.49
N ILE A 110 0.25 -18.67 -3.91
CA ILE A 110 0.61 -18.92 -2.51
C ILE A 110 0.47 -17.62 -1.73
N SER A 111 -0.45 -17.61 -0.78
CA SER A 111 -0.55 -16.54 0.21
C SER A 111 0.27 -16.90 1.44
N TYR A 112 0.97 -15.92 1.98
CA TYR A 112 1.83 -16.10 3.13
C TYR A 112 1.37 -15.26 4.32
N GLU A 113 1.30 -15.88 5.49
CA GLU A 113 1.20 -15.20 6.77
C GLU A 113 2.46 -15.51 7.58
N VAL A 114 3.25 -14.47 7.87
CA VAL A 114 4.57 -14.63 8.50
C VAL A 114 4.61 -13.80 9.78
N THR A 115 4.96 -14.45 10.88
CA THR A 115 5.22 -13.78 12.15
C THR A 115 6.74 -13.72 12.37
N VAL A 116 7.25 -12.50 12.62
CA VAL A 116 8.70 -12.23 12.73
C VAL A 116 9.02 -11.46 14.02
N PRO A 117 10.27 -11.44 14.48
CA PRO A 117 10.71 -10.48 15.50
C PRO A 117 10.48 -9.04 15.05
N ALA A 118 10.16 -8.13 15.97
CA ALA A 118 9.81 -6.75 15.61
C ALA A 118 10.93 -6.00 14.84
N ASP A 119 12.20 -6.26 15.14
CA ASP A 119 13.35 -5.58 14.52
C ASP A 119 13.72 -6.16 13.13
N THR A 120 12.81 -6.90 12.50
CA THR A 120 13.03 -7.49 11.18
C THR A 120 13.03 -6.43 10.07
N ALA A 121 14.03 -6.48 9.20
CA ALA A 121 13.97 -5.79 7.92
C ALA A 121 13.15 -6.63 6.93
N VAL A 122 12.13 -6.04 6.30
CA VAL A 122 11.18 -6.75 5.45
C VAL A 122 11.22 -6.23 4.02
N GLN A 123 11.44 -7.14 3.07
CA GLN A 123 11.18 -6.92 1.64
C GLN A 123 10.04 -7.85 1.21
N ALA A 124 8.94 -7.28 0.70
CA ALA A 124 7.76 -8.03 0.31
C ALA A 124 7.32 -7.66 -1.11
N HIS A 125 7.23 -8.65 -2.00
CA HIS A 125 6.85 -8.48 -3.39
C HIS A 125 5.69 -9.38 -3.76
N SER A 126 4.58 -8.80 -4.22
CA SER A 126 3.45 -9.55 -4.81
C SER A 126 3.19 -9.09 -6.23
N GLY A 127 2.87 -10.02 -7.13
CA GLY A 127 2.44 -9.63 -8.48
C GLY A 127 1.06 -8.98 -8.48
N SER A 128 0.08 -9.59 -7.81
CA SER A 128 -1.31 -9.12 -7.84
C SER A 128 -2.00 -9.09 -6.46
N GLY A 129 -1.48 -9.78 -5.48
CA GLY A 129 -2.06 -9.83 -4.13
C GLY A 129 -1.76 -8.61 -3.29
N GLY A 130 -2.52 -8.44 -2.22
CA GLY A 130 -2.32 -7.38 -1.24
C GLY A 130 -1.10 -7.64 -0.34
N VAL A 131 -0.53 -6.57 0.19
CA VAL A 131 0.56 -6.64 1.18
C VAL A 131 0.14 -5.94 2.46
N ASN A 132 0.16 -6.67 3.58
CA ASN A 132 -0.18 -6.17 4.90
C ASN A 132 1.01 -6.34 5.85
N LEU A 133 1.50 -5.24 6.43
CA LEU A 133 2.64 -5.25 7.35
C LEU A 133 2.27 -4.57 8.67
N GLU A 134 2.55 -5.20 9.80
CA GLU A 134 2.12 -4.73 11.11
C GLU A 134 3.20 -4.92 12.18
N GLY A 135 3.47 -3.88 12.97
CA GLY A 135 4.32 -3.91 14.16
C GLY A 135 5.82 -3.98 13.89
N ILE A 136 6.29 -3.73 12.67
CA ILE A 136 7.70 -3.86 12.25
C ILE A 136 8.47 -2.60 12.62
N ARG A 137 9.66 -2.76 13.24
CA ARG A 137 10.57 -1.68 13.63
C ARG A 137 11.78 -1.55 12.69
N GLY A 138 12.11 -2.60 11.96
CA GLY A 138 13.13 -2.57 10.91
C GLY A 138 12.69 -1.83 9.66
N GLU A 139 13.58 -1.73 8.67
CA GLU A 139 13.27 -1.13 7.36
C GLU A 139 12.24 -1.98 6.61
N VAL A 140 11.29 -1.32 5.95
CA VAL A 140 10.23 -1.95 5.19
C VAL A 140 10.27 -1.51 3.74
N GLN A 141 10.33 -2.49 2.83
CA GLN A 141 10.11 -2.29 1.39
C GLN A 141 8.98 -3.21 0.94
N ALA A 142 7.92 -2.65 0.36
CA ALA A 142 6.80 -3.45 -0.15
C ALA A 142 6.39 -3.01 -1.55
N GLN A 143 6.18 -4.00 -2.43
CA GLN A 143 5.75 -3.76 -3.80
C GLN A 143 4.66 -4.72 -4.21
N THR A 144 3.67 -4.21 -4.94
CA THR A 144 2.67 -5.06 -5.61
C THR A 144 2.29 -4.47 -6.97
N GLY A 145 1.94 -5.32 -7.92
CA GLY A 145 1.50 -4.84 -9.22
C GLY A 145 0.11 -4.23 -9.17
N SER A 146 -0.85 -4.88 -8.51
CA SER A 146 -2.25 -4.44 -8.53
C SER A 146 -2.93 -4.45 -7.17
N GLY A 147 -2.36 -5.08 -6.16
CA GLY A 147 -2.92 -5.16 -4.82
C GLY A 147 -2.81 -3.87 -4.01
N ASP A 148 -3.57 -3.79 -2.95
CA ASP A 148 -3.43 -2.74 -1.94
C ASP A 148 -2.25 -3.01 -1.00
N ILE A 149 -1.63 -1.95 -0.50
CA ILE A 149 -0.63 -2.03 0.56
C ILE A 149 -1.22 -1.41 1.84
N ARG A 150 -1.24 -2.18 2.92
CA ARG A 150 -1.70 -1.75 4.24
C ARG A 150 -0.59 -1.87 5.26
N LEU A 151 -0.29 -0.79 5.93
CA LEU A 151 0.78 -0.65 6.89
C LEU A 151 0.20 -0.19 8.22
N ARG A 152 0.64 -0.81 9.31
CA ARG A 152 0.21 -0.41 10.65
C ARG A 152 1.37 -0.50 11.63
N ASP A 153 1.54 0.53 12.46
CA ASP A 153 2.51 0.56 13.55
C ASP A 153 3.94 0.18 13.09
N LEU A 154 4.48 0.95 12.15
CA LEU A 154 5.83 0.74 11.62
C LEU A 154 6.78 1.79 12.18
N GLY A 155 7.93 1.33 12.70
CA GLY A 155 8.90 2.22 13.38
C GLY A 155 10.14 2.54 12.55
N GLY A 156 10.40 1.80 11.46
CA GLY A 156 11.54 2.00 10.57
C GLY A 156 11.24 2.85 9.34
N ARG A 157 12.24 3.01 8.48
CA ARG A 157 12.06 3.61 7.14
C ARG A 157 11.11 2.76 6.31
N VAL A 158 10.20 3.42 5.61
CA VAL A 158 9.20 2.75 4.77
C VAL A 158 9.29 3.22 3.32
N HIS A 159 9.39 2.24 2.40
CA HIS A 159 9.32 2.47 0.95
C HIS A 159 8.31 1.51 0.34
N VAL A 160 7.22 2.04 -0.21
CA VAL A 160 6.14 1.21 -0.75
C VAL A 160 5.66 1.66 -2.12
N GLN A 161 5.37 0.67 -2.98
CA GLN A 161 4.93 0.93 -4.35
C GLN A 161 3.82 -0.04 -4.77
N THR A 162 2.81 0.49 -5.45
CA THR A 162 1.81 -0.33 -6.13
C THR A 162 1.50 0.24 -7.51
N GLY A 163 1.18 -0.63 -8.47
CA GLY A 163 0.81 -0.15 -9.81
C GLY A 163 -0.58 0.46 -9.84
N SER A 164 -1.57 -0.21 -9.27
CA SER A 164 -2.98 0.21 -9.36
C SER A 164 -3.71 0.24 -8.02
N GLY A 165 -3.21 -0.40 -7.00
CA GLY A 165 -3.82 -0.44 -5.67
C GLY A 165 -3.65 0.84 -4.87
N GLY A 166 -4.38 0.95 -3.77
CA GLY A 166 -4.23 2.01 -2.78
C GLY A 166 -3.14 1.70 -1.76
N ILE A 167 -2.61 2.75 -1.14
CA ILE A 167 -1.67 2.64 -0.02
C ILE A 167 -2.34 3.26 1.22
N ARG A 168 -2.47 2.46 2.28
CA ARG A 168 -2.94 2.93 3.59
C ARG A 168 -1.91 2.66 4.66
N ALA A 169 -1.42 3.73 5.27
CA ALA A 169 -0.46 3.70 6.35
C ALA A 169 -1.06 4.33 7.62
N GLN A 170 -1.04 3.61 8.72
CA GLN A 170 -1.54 4.07 10.01
C GLN A 170 -0.45 3.91 11.06
N ASP A 171 -0.18 4.95 11.82
CA ASP A 171 0.86 4.99 12.87
C ASP A 171 2.25 4.58 12.33
N VAL A 172 2.64 5.18 11.20
CA VAL A 172 3.89 4.86 10.52
C VAL A 172 4.92 5.96 10.73
N ALA A 173 6.14 5.58 11.13
CA ALA A 173 7.23 6.52 11.29
C ALA A 173 7.73 7.04 9.93
N ALA A 174 8.22 8.28 9.90
CA ALA A 174 8.97 8.82 8.78
C ALA A 174 10.48 8.46 8.95
N PRO A 175 11.28 8.35 7.85
CA PRO A 175 10.94 8.68 6.48
C PRO A 175 9.95 7.72 5.82
N PHE A 176 8.99 8.28 5.05
CA PHE A 176 7.97 7.50 4.36
C PHE A 176 7.92 7.84 2.86
N TYR A 177 8.09 6.83 2.01
CA TYR A 177 8.06 6.94 0.56
C TYR A 177 6.94 6.07 0.00
N GLY A 178 5.94 6.67 -0.64
CA GLY A 178 4.78 5.98 -1.18
C GLY A 178 4.53 6.33 -2.65
N HIS A 179 4.41 5.32 -3.51
CA HIS A 179 4.10 5.53 -4.92
C HIS A 179 2.97 4.61 -5.39
N THR A 180 2.00 5.17 -6.11
CA THR A 180 0.98 4.40 -6.83
C THR A 180 0.73 4.98 -8.22
N GLY A 181 0.41 4.11 -9.18
CA GLY A 181 0.03 4.57 -10.51
C GLY A 181 -1.39 5.16 -10.54
N SER A 182 -2.36 4.57 -9.85
CA SER A 182 -3.76 5.00 -9.97
C SER A 182 -4.54 5.04 -8.66
N GLY A 183 -4.04 4.43 -7.59
CA GLY A 183 -4.75 4.36 -6.31
C GLY A 183 -4.59 5.60 -5.45
N ASP A 184 -5.38 5.68 -4.40
CA ASP A 184 -5.26 6.70 -3.38
C ASP A 184 -4.14 6.36 -2.38
N ILE A 185 -3.52 7.39 -1.81
CA ILE A 185 -2.55 7.25 -0.73
C ILE A 185 -3.06 7.96 0.52
N GLU A 186 -3.27 7.21 1.58
CA GLU A 186 -3.64 7.72 2.90
C GLU A 186 -2.55 7.35 3.91
N ALA A 187 -1.97 8.34 4.58
CA ALA A 187 -0.97 8.08 5.61
C ALA A 187 -1.20 8.95 6.85
N ASP A 188 -1.20 8.31 8.00
CA ASP A 188 -1.11 8.93 9.32
C ASP A 188 0.28 8.63 9.89
N LEU A 189 1.06 9.69 10.11
CA LEU A 189 2.49 9.58 10.38
C LEU A 189 2.79 9.84 11.85
N THR A 190 3.80 9.15 12.35
CA THR A 190 4.36 9.36 13.67
C THR A 190 5.83 9.77 13.56
N GLY A 191 6.31 10.60 14.48
CA GLY A 191 7.70 11.05 14.46
C GLY A 191 7.98 12.17 13.45
N SER A 192 9.26 12.40 13.17
CA SER A 192 9.74 13.45 12.26
C SER A 192 10.62 12.83 11.18
N GLY A 193 10.53 13.33 9.96
CA GLY A 193 11.32 12.86 8.81
C GLY A 193 10.69 13.28 7.49
N ASP A 194 11.40 12.99 6.40
CA ASP A 194 10.94 13.36 5.07
C ASP A 194 9.86 12.41 4.56
N VAL A 195 8.88 12.99 3.87
CA VAL A 195 7.75 12.29 3.26
C VAL A 195 7.73 12.59 1.76
N ASP A 196 7.78 11.55 0.93
CA ASP A 196 7.69 11.69 -0.53
C ASP A 196 6.59 10.76 -1.06
N ILE A 197 5.53 11.38 -1.60
CA ILE A 197 4.32 10.70 -2.03
C ILE A 197 4.00 11.06 -3.47
N GLN A 198 3.73 10.02 -4.28
CA GLN A 198 3.35 10.20 -5.67
C GLN A 198 2.19 9.29 -6.06
N SER A 199 1.15 9.88 -6.66
CA SER A 199 0.07 9.15 -7.33
C SER A 199 -0.08 9.62 -8.76
N GLY A 200 -0.38 8.72 -9.69
CA GLY A 200 -0.69 9.15 -11.06
C GLY A 200 -2.08 9.80 -11.15
N SER A 201 -3.10 9.22 -10.55
CA SER A 201 -4.49 9.69 -10.67
C SER A 201 -5.27 9.74 -9.35
N GLY A 202 -4.81 9.07 -8.32
CA GLY A 202 -5.51 9.03 -7.03
C GLY A 202 -5.26 10.24 -6.15
N GLY A 203 -6.10 10.39 -5.14
CA GLY A 203 -5.97 11.40 -4.10
C GLY A 203 -4.86 11.08 -3.09
N VAL A 204 -4.32 12.11 -2.48
CA VAL A 204 -3.31 12.00 -1.43
C VAL A 204 -3.84 12.64 -0.14
N ARG A 205 -3.87 11.88 0.94
CA ARG A 205 -4.26 12.39 2.27
C ARG A 205 -3.21 12.04 3.30
N LEU A 206 -2.57 13.07 3.85
CA LEU A 206 -1.48 12.94 4.82
C LEU A 206 -1.87 13.63 6.12
N LYS A 207 -1.61 12.97 7.23
CA LYS A 207 -1.83 13.51 8.58
C LYS A 207 -0.56 13.47 9.40
N SER A 208 -0.46 14.42 10.32
CA SER A 208 0.62 14.49 11.32
C SER A 208 2.02 14.62 10.73
N VAL A 209 2.15 15.23 9.53
CA VAL A 209 3.44 15.43 8.86
C VAL A 209 4.34 16.35 9.67
N LYS A 210 5.58 15.92 9.94
CA LYS A 210 6.62 16.68 10.64
C LYS A 210 7.96 16.48 9.94
N GLY A 211 8.41 17.48 9.17
CA GLY A 211 9.61 17.40 8.35
C GLY A 211 9.39 17.96 6.96
N GLY A 212 10.23 17.55 6.01
CA GLY A 212 10.05 17.87 4.60
C GLY A 212 8.90 17.05 4.00
N LEU A 213 8.12 17.68 3.10
CA LEU A 213 7.04 17.03 2.39
C LEU A 213 7.16 17.26 0.89
N ARG A 214 7.09 16.20 0.12
CA ARG A 214 6.83 16.25 -1.33
C ARG A 214 5.63 15.38 -1.64
N ALA A 215 4.54 16.02 -2.14
CA ALA A 215 3.33 15.31 -2.52
C ALA A 215 2.93 15.69 -3.95
N ARG A 216 2.76 14.70 -4.82
CA ARG A 216 2.42 14.93 -6.23
C ARG A 216 1.32 13.98 -6.69
N THR A 217 0.37 14.51 -7.44
CA THR A 217 -0.61 13.69 -8.17
C THR A 217 -0.92 14.31 -9.54
N GLY A 218 -1.29 13.49 -10.49
CA GLY A 218 -1.70 13.98 -11.80
C GLY A 218 -3.10 14.60 -11.79
N SER A 219 -4.06 13.95 -11.13
CA SER A 219 -5.48 14.38 -11.20
C SER A 219 -6.24 14.36 -9.87
N GLY A 220 -5.65 13.89 -8.80
CA GLY A 220 -6.31 13.79 -7.49
C GLY A 220 -6.17 15.05 -6.64
N ASP A 221 -6.97 15.12 -5.60
CA ASP A 221 -6.81 16.12 -4.54
C ASP A 221 -5.63 15.78 -3.64
N ILE A 222 -4.98 16.80 -3.09
CA ILE A 222 -3.96 16.64 -2.05
C ILE A 222 -4.47 17.29 -0.77
N SER A 223 -4.49 16.53 0.32
CA SER A 223 -4.76 17.07 1.66
C SER A 223 -3.59 16.74 2.58
N ALA A 224 -2.97 17.73 3.17
CA ALA A 224 -1.87 17.57 4.10
C ALA A 224 -2.14 18.33 5.39
N ASP A 225 -2.01 17.62 6.50
CA ASP A 225 -2.11 18.14 7.87
C ASP A 225 -0.77 17.94 8.59
N GLY A 226 -0.29 18.94 9.30
CA GLY A 226 0.93 18.77 10.06
C GLY A 226 1.61 20.07 10.48
N SER A 227 2.90 19.95 10.86
CA SER A 227 3.74 21.06 11.26
C SER A 227 4.85 21.29 10.25
N VAL A 228 4.90 22.46 9.65
CA VAL A 228 5.92 22.83 8.66
C VAL A 228 7.26 23.06 9.37
N THR A 229 8.05 22.01 9.50
CA THR A 229 9.40 22.04 10.09
C THR A 229 10.51 21.85 9.07
N GLY A 230 10.16 21.62 7.80
CA GLY A 230 11.01 21.52 6.63
C GLY A 230 10.27 22.00 5.40
N PRO A 231 10.90 22.02 4.19
CA PRO A 231 10.26 22.48 2.98
C PRO A 231 9.10 21.56 2.57
N TRP A 232 7.98 22.15 2.15
CA TRP A 232 6.83 21.44 1.60
C TRP A 232 6.62 21.78 0.13
N GLN A 233 6.48 20.76 -0.70
CA GLN A 233 6.20 20.89 -2.13
C GLN A 233 4.97 20.06 -2.48
N LEU A 234 3.86 20.69 -2.82
CA LEU A 234 2.61 20.04 -3.18
C LEU A 234 2.20 20.42 -4.59
N HIS A 235 2.02 19.41 -5.45
CA HIS A 235 1.66 19.65 -6.83
C HIS A 235 0.57 18.68 -7.30
N THR A 236 -0.48 19.22 -7.91
CA THR A 236 -1.48 18.45 -8.66
C THR A 236 -1.73 19.06 -10.04
N GLY A 237 -1.96 18.21 -11.02
CA GLY A 237 -2.37 18.70 -12.35
C GLY A 237 -3.80 19.21 -12.37
N SER A 238 -4.73 18.49 -11.74
CA SER A 238 -6.17 18.82 -11.75
C SER A 238 -6.84 18.38 -10.46
N GLY A 239 -6.64 19.07 -9.40
CA GLY A 239 -7.26 18.78 -8.10
C GLY A 239 -7.11 19.94 -7.14
N THR A 240 -7.84 19.88 -6.05
CA THR A 240 -7.76 20.86 -4.97
C THR A 240 -6.65 20.47 -4.00
N ILE A 241 -5.87 21.46 -3.57
CA ILE A 241 -4.87 21.28 -2.52
C ILE A 241 -5.39 21.91 -1.23
N ARG A 242 -5.46 21.11 -0.16
CA ARG A 242 -5.88 21.55 1.18
C ARG A 242 -4.76 21.35 2.18
N LEU A 243 -4.34 22.47 2.80
CA LEU A 243 -3.32 22.46 3.84
C LEU A 243 -3.93 22.84 5.19
N ALA A 244 -3.72 22.00 6.19
CA ALA A 244 -3.99 22.32 7.59
C ALA A 244 -2.66 22.39 8.33
N VAL A 245 -2.15 23.60 8.57
CA VAL A 245 -0.80 23.80 9.12
C VAL A 245 -0.86 24.20 10.59
N GLY A 246 0.02 23.61 11.40
CA GLY A 246 0.18 23.95 12.81
C GLY A 246 0.62 25.39 13.06
N SER A 247 1.04 25.71 14.28
CA SER A 247 1.33 27.07 14.75
C SER A 247 2.65 27.66 14.23
N GLY A 248 3.48 26.90 13.51
CA GLY A 248 4.78 27.38 12.98
C GLY A 248 4.63 28.45 11.89
N GLY A 249 5.66 29.30 11.75
CA GLY A 249 5.78 30.23 10.63
C GLY A 249 6.36 29.53 9.39
N PHE A 250 6.00 30.04 8.20
CA PHE A 250 6.52 29.54 6.93
C PHE A 250 6.42 30.62 5.84
N ASN A 251 7.14 30.44 4.75
CA ASN A 251 7.02 31.26 3.55
C ASN A 251 6.18 30.50 2.54
N LEU A 252 5.10 31.11 2.09
CA LEU A 252 4.16 30.54 1.13
C LEU A 252 4.44 31.05 -0.28
N ASP A 253 4.47 30.13 -1.24
CA ASP A 253 4.36 30.41 -2.68
C ASP A 253 3.26 29.51 -3.24
N ALA A 254 2.08 30.08 -3.48
CA ALA A 254 0.91 29.34 -3.94
C ALA A 254 0.49 29.82 -5.32
N HIS A 255 0.25 28.87 -6.25
CA HIS A 255 -0.14 29.13 -7.62
C HIS A 255 -1.26 28.20 -8.10
N THR A 256 -2.22 28.74 -8.83
CA THR A 256 -3.23 27.96 -9.58
C THR A 256 -3.36 28.47 -11.01
N GLY A 257 -3.48 27.57 -11.99
CA GLY A 257 -3.73 27.96 -13.38
C GLY A 257 -5.18 28.39 -13.61
N SER A 258 -6.15 27.69 -13.01
CA SER A 258 -7.59 27.96 -13.16
C SER A 258 -8.33 27.59 -11.87
N GLY A 259 -8.37 28.49 -10.95
CA GLY A 259 -9.02 28.31 -9.65
C GLY A 259 -8.85 29.53 -8.78
N SER A 260 -9.01 29.36 -7.50
CA SER A 260 -8.83 30.39 -6.48
C SER A 260 -7.89 29.91 -5.38
N ILE A 261 -7.21 30.87 -4.74
CA ILE A 261 -6.39 30.62 -3.58
C ILE A 261 -7.06 31.28 -2.38
N HIS A 262 -7.37 30.49 -1.37
CA HIS A 262 -7.96 30.95 -0.13
C HIS A 262 -7.06 30.63 1.06
N SER A 263 -6.91 31.59 1.96
CA SER A 263 -6.19 31.38 3.21
C SER A 263 -6.94 31.96 4.39
N ASP A 264 -7.18 31.14 5.41
CA ASP A 264 -7.71 31.57 6.70
C ASP A 264 -6.61 32.16 7.60
N LEU A 265 -5.34 32.01 7.21
CA LEU A 265 -4.20 32.50 7.98
C LEU A 265 -3.84 33.93 7.59
N PRO A 266 -3.44 34.78 8.55
CA PRO A 266 -2.92 36.09 8.25
C PRO A 266 -1.58 35.97 7.51
N ILE A 267 -1.52 36.51 6.28
CA ILE A 267 -0.33 36.48 5.44
C ILE A 267 0.21 37.91 5.28
N THR A 268 1.49 38.08 5.55
CA THR A 268 2.21 39.32 5.15
C THR A 268 2.67 39.14 3.73
N VAL A 269 1.93 39.78 2.79
CA VAL A 269 2.18 39.62 1.35
C VAL A 269 3.50 40.27 0.95
N GLN A 270 4.31 39.61 0.19
CA GLN A 270 5.54 40.07 -0.42
C GLN A 270 5.36 40.08 -1.95
N GLY A 271 5.15 41.26 -2.55
CA GLY A 271 4.92 41.38 -3.98
C GLY A 271 3.45 41.64 -4.36
N SER A 272 3.02 41.16 -5.52
CA SER A 272 1.65 41.27 -6.00
C SER A 272 0.78 40.12 -5.48
N MET A 273 -0.41 40.45 -5.02
CA MET A 273 -1.46 39.48 -4.71
C MET A 273 -2.42 39.40 -5.90
N GLY A 274 -2.51 38.27 -6.55
CA GLY A 274 -3.39 38.01 -7.68
C GLY A 274 -4.44 36.94 -7.38
N LYS A 275 -5.43 36.78 -8.25
CA LYS A 275 -6.45 35.74 -8.12
C LYS A 275 -5.86 34.31 -8.16
N HIS A 276 -4.75 34.15 -8.86
CA HIS A 276 -4.12 32.89 -9.17
C HIS A 276 -2.72 32.73 -8.54
N GLU A 277 -2.28 33.69 -7.77
CA GLU A 277 -0.97 33.70 -7.13
C GLU A 277 -1.04 34.38 -5.77
N LEU A 278 -0.46 33.76 -4.77
CA LEU A 278 -0.35 34.29 -3.42
C LEU A 278 1.03 33.98 -2.86
N LYS A 279 1.85 35.01 -2.65
CA LYS A 279 3.19 34.89 -2.09
C LYS A 279 3.35 35.75 -0.85
N GLY A 280 3.85 35.19 0.22
CA GLY A 280 4.01 35.92 1.46
C GLY A 280 4.51 35.09 2.61
N SER A 281 4.66 35.75 3.75
CA SER A 281 5.09 35.10 5.00
C SER A 281 3.93 34.91 5.95
N VAL A 282 3.82 33.74 6.53
CA VAL A 282 2.87 33.39 7.59
C VAL A 282 3.63 33.38 8.91
N ARG A 283 3.10 34.08 9.92
CA ARG A 283 3.65 34.11 11.29
C ARG A 283 5.15 34.40 11.34
N GLY A 284 5.64 35.36 10.54
CA GLY A 284 7.05 35.78 10.53
C GLY A 284 7.97 34.99 9.61
N GLY A 285 7.45 34.06 8.82
CA GLY A 285 8.21 33.27 7.86
C GLY A 285 8.87 32.03 8.48
N GLY A 286 9.58 31.27 7.66
CA GLY A 286 10.20 30.00 8.03
C GLY A 286 10.49 29.13 6.81
N PRO A 287 10.36 27.79 6.90
CA PRO A 287 10.53 26.90 5.76
C PRO A 287 9.63 27.26 4.58
N GLU A 288 10.06 26.92 3.38
CA GLU A 288 9.26 27.19 2.16
C GLU A 288 8.13 26.18 2.00
N VAL A 289 6.96 26.69 1.63
CA VAL A 289 5.77 25.94 1.25
C VAL A 289 5.37 26.33 -0.17
N ASP A 290 5.70 25.48 -1.13
CA ASP A 290 5.37 25.65 -2.55
C ASP A 290 4.15 24.77 -2.87
N VAL A 291 3.09 25.43 -3.35
CA VAL A 291 1.82 24.76 -3.63
C VAL A 291 1.35 25.14 -5.03
N SER A 292 1.19 24.16 -5.90
CA SER A 292 0.74 24.46 -7.27
C SER A 292 -0.29 23.46 -7.79
N THR A 293 -1.33 23.99 -8.43
CA THR A 293 -2.33 23.21 -9.15
C THR A 293 -2.57 23.79 -10.54
N GLY A 294 -2.74 22.91 -11.54
CA GLY A 294 -3.10 23.38 -12.89
C GLY A 294 -4.56 23.81 -12.97
N SER A 295 -5.48 23.06 -12.39
CA SER A 295 -6.92 23.35 -12.37
C SER A 295 -7.53 22.88 -11.06
N GLY A 296 -7.75 23.80 -10.17
CA GLY A 296 -8.32 23.53 -8.84
C GLY A 296 -8.03 24.65 -7.87
N ASP A 297 -8.61 24.58 -6.71
CA ASP A 297 -8.44 25.56 -5.65
C ASP A 297 -7.30 25.20 -4.70
N VAL A 298 -6.76 26.19 -4.01
CA VAL A 298 -5.79 26.02 -2.92
C VAL A 298 -6.40 26.60 -1.65
N ASP A 299 -6.62 25.76 -0.65
CA ASP A 299 -7.15 26.13 0.67
C ASP A 299 -6.09 25.96 1.75
N ILE A 300 -5.82 27.01 2.52
CA ILE A 300 -4.79 27.02 3.58
C ILE A 300 -5.44 27.46 4.90
N ARG A 301 -5.32 26.60 5.92
CA ARG A 301 -5.96 26.78 7.23
C ARG A 301 -4.99 26.66 8.39
#